data_e2694944f68af86e9b5a00ec656e6cfd
#
_entry.id   e2694944f68af86e9b5a00ec656e6cfd
#
_cell.length_a   1.000
_cell.length_b   1.000
_cell.length_c   1.000
_cell.angle_alpha   90.00
_cell.angle_beta   90.00
_cell.angle_gamma   90.00
#
_symmetry.space_group_name_H-M   'P 1'
#
loop_
_entity.id
_entity.type
_entity.pdbx_description
1 polymer ?
#
loop_
_entity_poly.entity_id
_entity_poly.type
_entity_poly.pdbx_seq_one_letter_code
_entity_poly.pdbx_strand_id
1 'polypeptide(L)'
;MITIPDTAASSAALDVAGTYLSAAMLSHSHRVYLWGATYGDEHGLRYDAELLFVAAMFHDVSLVPVFDSHTVSFEEASGHVARVFAAGAGWPDERRERLGEVIVRHMWPEVDPAADVEGHLLSRAAAVDIVGRDLDDFTPAFRAEVLEQFPRSGLAAEFLACFRAQADRKPDSSAARAVHSGLADRMAANPLDR
;
A
#
# COMPACT_ATOMS: atom_id res chain seq x y z
N MET A 1 11.77 3.90 16.77
CA MET A 1 11.18 2.75 16.02
C MET A 1 9.68 2.98 15.90
N ILE A 2 9.16 2.97 14.67
CA ILE A 2 7.70 3.06 14.43
C ILE A 2 7.05 1.80 14.99
N THR A 3 5.98 1.98 15.76
CA THR A 3 5.20 0.86 16.30
C THR A 3 3.92 0.68 15.51
N ILE A 4 3.57 -0.57 15.22
CA ILE A 4 2.25 -0.91 14.68
C ILE A 4 1.21 -0.54 15.75
N PRO A 5 0.10 0.12 15.40
CA PRO A 5 -0.95 0.46 16.35
C PRO A 5 -1.51 -0.78 17.03
N ASP A 6 -1.50 -0.80 18.36
CA ASP A 6 -2.03 -1.91 19.16
C ASP A 6 -3.54 -1.70 19.39
N THR A 7 -4.32 -2.00 18.35
CA THR A 7 -5.78 -1.89 18.38
C THR A 7 -6.44 -3.16 17.83
N ALA A 8 -7.70 -3.38 18.18
CA ALA A 8 -8.46 -4.52 17.67
C ALA A 8 -8.59 -4.48 16.13
N ALA A 9 -8.76 -3.29 15.56
CA ALA A 9 -8.87 -3.14 14.10
C ALA A 9 -7.52 -3.42 13.40
N SER A 10 -6.40 -2.96 13.96
CA SER A 10 -5.07 -3.25 13.40
C SER A 10 -4.74 -4.74 13.46
N SER A 11 -5.03 -5.41 14.58
CA SER A 11 -4.83 -6.85 14.71
C SER A 11 -5.70 -7.62 13.72
N ALA A 12 -6.98 -7.28 13.60
CA ALA A 12 -7.89 -7.93 12.64
C ALA A 12 -7.47 -7.66 11.18
N ALA A 13 -6.99 -6.45 10.85
CA ALA A 13 -6.49 -6.13 9.51
C ALA A 13 -5.27 -6.99 9.14
N LEU A 14 -4.36 -7.17 10.09
CA LEU A 14 -3.20 -8.03 9.91
C LEU A 14 -3.60 -9.50 9.71
N ASP A 15 -4.55 -10.02 10.49
CA ASP A 15 -5.05 -11.38 10.34
C ASP A 15 -5.69 -11.61 8.96
N VAL A 16 -6.50 -10.65 8.47
CA VAL A 16 -7.10 -10.70 7.14
C VAL A 16 -6.02 -10.65 6.07
N ALA A 17 -5.10 -9.69 6.13
CA ALA A 17 -4.01 -9.57 5.17
C ALA A 17 -3.15 -10.84 5.14
N GLY A 18 -2.81 -11.40 6.32
CA GLY A 18 -2.04 -12.64 6.44
C GLY A 18 -2.75 -13.88 5.91
N THR A 19 -4.10 -13.86 5.88
CA THR A 19 -4.90 -14.96 5.31
C THR A 19 -4.90 -14.97 3.79
N TYR A 20 -4.89 -13.80 3.15
CA TYR A 20 -5.14 -13.67 1.72
C TYR A 20 -3.93 -13.26 0.89
N LEU A 21 -3.01 -12.48 1.46
CA LEU A 21 -1.81 -12.04 0.76
C LEU A 21 -0.72 -13.12 0.81
N SER A 22 0.10 -13.18 -0.23
CA SER A 22 1.36 -13.94 -0.17
C SER A 22 2.31 -13.33 0.86
N ALA A 23 3.31 -14.08 1.28
CA ALA A 23 4.33 -13.56 2.20
C ALA A 23 5.05 -12.32 1.63
N ALA A 24 5.26 -12.26 0.31
CA ALA A 24 5.89 -11.12 -0.36
C ALA A 24 5.00 -9.87 -0.33
N MET A 25 3.70 -10.02 -0.63
CA MET A 25 2.72 -8.94 -0.61
C MET A 25 2.42 -8.47 0.83
N LEU A 26 2.33 -9.38 1.80
CA LEU A 26 2.17 -9.02 3.21
C LEU A 26 3.38 -8.22 3.72
N SER A 27 4.61 -8.69 3.39
CA SER A 27 5.83 -7.94 3.73
C SER A 27 5.86 -6.56 3.06
N HIS A 28 5.37 -6.44 1.81
CA HIS A 28 5.17 -5.17 1.13
C HIS A 28 4.24 -4.24 1.93
N SER A 29 3.07 -4.74 2.33
CA SER A 29 2.11 -3.96 3.14
C SER A 29 2.72 -3.44 4.44
N HIS A 30 3.49 -4.27 5.15
CA HIS A 30 4.22 -3.84 6.34
C HIS A 30 5.24 -2.73 6.04
N ARG A 31 6.05 -2.90 4.99
CA ARG A 31 7.04 -1.88 4.61
C ARG A 31 6.38 -0.58 4.19
N VAL A 32 5.28 -0.63 3.46
CA VAL A 32 4.49 0.56 3.08
C VAL A 32 4.06 1.34 4.33
N TYR A 33 3.53 0.66 5.36
CA TYR A 33 3.21 1.33 6.61
C TYR A 33 4.45 1.98 7.25
N LEU A 34 5.56 1.23 7.36
CA LEU A 34 6.79 1.73 7.99
C LEU A 34 7.39 2.92 7.26
N TRP A 35 7.44 2.89 5.91
CA TRP A 35 7.90 4.03 5.10
C TRP A 35 7.01 5.25 5.31
N GLY A 36 5.68 5.07 5.24
CA GLY A 36 4.72 6.17 5.40
C GLY A 36 4.76 6.79 6.79
N ALA A 37 4.71 5.96 7.84
CA ALA A 37 4.71 6.43 9.21
C ALA A 37 6.03 7.12 9.60
N THR A 38 7.19 6.57 9.20
CA THR A 38 8.50 7.20 9.43
C THR A 38 8.57 8.55 8.75
N TYR A 39 8.19 8.63 7.47
CA TYR A 39 8.18 9.90 6.75
C TYR A 39 7.25 10.92 7.42
N GLY A 40 6.06 10.51 7.84
CA GLY A 40 5.11 11.37 8.53
C GLY A 40 5.67 11.95 9.82
N ASP A 41 6.28 11.11 10.66
CA ASP A 41 6.88 11.52 11.93
C ASP A 41 8.07 12.48 11.73
N GLU A 42 8.97 12.17 10.79
CA GLU A 42 10.16 12.99 10.51
C GLU A 42 9.79 14.37 9.93
N HIS A 43 8.64 14.47 9.24
CA HIS A 43 8.15 15.73 8.67
C HIS A 43 7.10 16.44 9.55
N GLY A 44 6.83 15.91 10.76
CA GLY A 44 5.87 16.51 11.69
C GLY A 44 4.44 16.52 11.19
N LEU A 45 4.07 15.59 10.29
CA LEU A 45 2.72 15.41 9.80
C LEU A 45 1.85 14.72 10.87
N ARG A 46 0.65 15.23 11.08
CA ARG A 46 -0.31 14.60 12.00
C ARG A 46 -1.28 13.75 11.20
N TYR A 47 -1.24 12.45 11.42
CA TYR A 47 -2.05 11.44 10.72
C TYR A 47 -2.68 10.45 11.69
N ASP A 48 -3.74 9.76 11.26
CA ASP A 48 -4.34 8.64 11.97
C ASP A 48 -3.52 7.37 11.68
N ALA A 49 -2.67 6.96 12.64
CA ALA A 49 -1.76 5.83 12.48
C ALA A 49 -2.51 4.50 12.29
N GLU A 50 -3.67 4.30 12.96
CA GLU A 50 -4.49 3.10 12.78
C GLU A 50 -5.10 3.06 11.37
N LEU A 51 -5.64 4.18 10.88
CA LEU A 51 -6.19 4.28 9.53
C LEU A 51 -5.11 4.02 8.48
N LEU A 52 -3.92 4.63 8.64
CA LEU A 52 -2.79 4.41 7.73
C LEU A 52 -2.35 2.94 7.73
N PHE A 53 -2.29 2.28 8.91
CA PHE A 53 -1.92 0.87 9.00
C PHE A 53 -2.95 -0.01 8.29
N VAL A 54 -4.24 0.18 8.59
CA VAL A 54 -5.31 -0.60 7.94
C VAL A 54 -5.31 -0.34 6.44
N ALA A 55 -5.12 0.91 6.00
CA ALA A 55 -4.98 1.22 4.58
C ALA A 55 -3.80 0.50 3.93
N ALA A 56 -2.64 0.45 4.58
CA ALA A 56 -1.47 -0.28 4.10
C ALA A 56 -1.72 -1.79 4.00
N MET A 57 -2.47 -2.40 4.93
CA MET A 57 -2.82 -3.82 4.85
C MET A 57 -3.78 -4.15 3.70
N PHE A 58 -4.63 -3.19 3.29
CA PHE A 58 -5.68 -3.44 2.31
C PHE A 58 -5.45 -2.83 0.92
N HIS A 59 -4.46 -1.92 0.73
CA HIS A 59 -4.37 -1.13 -0.51
C HIS A 59 -4.25 -1.99 -1.79
N ASP A 60 -3.61 -3.14 -1.68
CA ASP A 60 -3.36 -4.07 -2.78
C ASP A 60 -4.16 -5.39 -2.66
N VAL A 61 -5.08 -5.50 -1.71
CA VAL A 61 -5.78 -6.76 -1.44
C VAL A 61 -6.55 -7.29 -2.66
N SER A 62 -7.02 -6.41 -3.53
CA SER A 62 -7.74 -6.81 -4.75
C SER A 62 -6.83 -7.16 -5.94
N LEU A 63 -5.51 -7.22 -5.74
CA LEU A 63 -4.60 -7.90 -6.66
C LEU A 63 -4.68 -9.42 -6.53
N VAL A 64 -5.20 -9.95 -5.40
CA VAL A 64 -5.43 -11.39 -5.28
C VAL A 64 -6.76 -11.79 -5.93
N PRO A 65 -6.84 -12.98 -6.60
CA PRO A 65 -8.01 -13.38 -7.40
C PRO A 65 -9.33 -13.40 -6.63
N VAL A 66 -9.32 -13.68 -5.32
CA VAL A 66 -10.53 -13.76 -4.47
C VAL A 66 -11.25 -12.42 -4.36
N PHE A 67 -10.51 -11.31 -4.38
CA PHE A 67 -11.06 -9.95 -4.23
C PHE A 67 -10.99 -9.13 -5.53
N ASP A 68 -10.50 -9.73 -6.62
CA ASP A 68 -10.36 -9.03 -7.89
C ASP A 68 -11.74 -8.69 -8.49
N SER A 69 -11.85 -7.47 -9.01
CA SER A 69 -13.06 -7.02 -9.71
C SER A 69 -12.89 -7.14 -11.23
N HIS A 70 -14.00 -7.46 -11.93
CA HIS A 70 -14.05 -7.45 -13.39
C HIS A 70 -14.39 -6.08 -13.98
N THR A 71 -14.82 -5.11 -13.16
CA THR A 71 -15.39 -3.84 -13.64
C THR A 71 -14.67 -2.59 -13.16
N VAL A 72 -14.12 -2.62 -11.94
CA VAL A 72 -13.42 -1.47 -11.37
C VAL A 72 -11.93 -1.75 -11.23
N SER A 73 -11.12 -0.71 -11.09
CA SER A 73 -9.68 -0.84 -10.86
C SER A 73 -9.39 -1.58 -9.53
N PHE A 74 -8.17 -2.12 -9.38
CA PHE A 74 -7.85 -2.88 -8.17
C PHE A 74 -7.87 -2.01 -6.92
N GLU A 75 -7.45 -0.75 -7.01
CA GLU A 75 -7.48 0.19 -5.89
C GLU A 75 -8.91 0.55 -5.46
N GLU A 76 -9.84 0.67 -6.41
CA GLU A 76 -11.27 0.87 -6.10
C GLU A 76 -11.86 -0.38 -5.44
N ALA A 77 -11.58 -1.57 -5.99
CA ALA A 77 -12.01 -2.84 -5.41
C ALA A 77 -11.42 -3.03 -3.99
N SER A 78 -10.14 -2.73 -3.79
CA SER A 78 -9.47 -2.75 -2.48
C SER A 78 -10.15 -1.79 -1.49
N GLY A 79 -10.50 -0.58 -1.94
CA GLY A 79 -11.25 0.38 -1.14
C GLY A 79 -12.62 -0.16 -0.72
N HIS A 80 -13.33 -0.89 -1.59
CA HIS A 80 -14.60 -1.53 -1.22
C HIS A 80 -14.41 -2.64 -0.19
N VAL A 81 -13.40 -3.50 -0.34
CA VAL A 81 -13.08 -4.55 0.64
C VAL A 81 -12.74 -3.94 2.00
N ALA A 82 -11.92 -2.88 2.01
CA ALA A 82 -11.54 -2.18 3.23
C ALA A 82 -12.73 -1.53 3.94
N ARG A 83 -13.70 -0.95 3.20
CA ARG A 83 -14.95 -0.41 3.80
C ARG A 83 -15.77 -1.50 4.46
N VAL A 84 -15.91 -2.66 3.83
CA VAL A 84 -16.63 -3.81 4.42
C VAL A 84 -15.93 -4.29 5.68
N PHE A 85 -14.60 -4.43 5.65
CA PHE A 85 -13.79 -4.76 6.83
C PHE A 85 -14.00 -3.74 7.96
N ALA A 86 -13.87 -2.44 7.67
CA ALA A 86 -14.01 -1.37 8.65
C ALA A 86 -15.42 -1.30 9.26
N ALA A 87 -16.47 -1.65 8.48
CA ALA A 87 -17.83 -1.80 9.00
C ALA A 87 -17.91 -2.95 10.02
N GLY A 88 -17.29 -4.09 9.71
CA GLY A 88 -17.18 -5.23 10.64
C GLY A 88 -16.36 -4.91 11.90
N ALA A 89 -15.35 -4.04 11.78
CA ALA A 89 -14.55 -3.54 12.90
C ALA A 89 -15.27 -2.42 13.72
N GLY A 90 -16.50 -2.06 13.36
CA GLY A 90 -17.32 -1.08 14.10
C GLY A 90 -16.92 0.38 13.84
N TRP A 91 -16.18 0.68 12.76
CA TRP A 91 -15.83 2.06 12.45
C TRP A 91 -17.05 2.86 11.98
N PRO A 92 -17.15 4.17 12.31
CA PRO A 92 -18.23 5.02 11.84
C PRO A 92 -18.15 5.25 10.32
N ASP A 93 -19.26 5.59 9.68
CA ASP A 93 -19.40 5.71 8.23
C ASP A 93 -18.35 6.64 7.62
N GLU A 94 -18.14 7.81 8.20
CA GLU A 94 -17.16 8.79 7.75
C GLU A 94 -15.72 8.21 7.70
N ARG A 95 -15.34 7.47 8.75
CA ARG A 95 -14.00 6.85 8.82
C ARG A 95 -13.85 5.71 7.81
N ARG A 96 -14.93 4.96 7.53
CA ARG A 96 -14.95 3.91 6.49
C ARG A 96 -14.76 4.50 5.10
N GLU A 97 -15.48 5.58 4.79
CA GLU A 97 -15.32 6.29 3.52
C GLU A 97 -13.91 6.85 3.39
N ARG A 98 -13.39 7.48 4.44
CA ARG A 98 -12.02 7.98 4.48
C ARG A 98 -10.99 6.90 4.18
N LEU A 99 -11.12 5.70 4.78
CA LEU A 99 -10.25 4.57 4.50
C LEU A 99 -10.26 4.19 3.01
N GLY A 100 -11.44 4.08 2.42
CA GLY A 100 -11.58 3.77 0.99
C GLY A 100 -10.97 4.84 0.09
N GLU A 101 -11.13 6.13 0.41
CA GLU A 101 -10.52 7.23 -0.34
C GLU A 101 -8.98 7.19 -0.30
N VAL A 102 -8.41 6.97 0.88
CA VAL A 102 -6.95 6.84 1.07
C VAL A 102 -6.40 5.72 0.19
N ILE A 103 -7.08 4.57 0.19
CA ILE A 103 -6.68 3.42 -0.64
C ILE A 103 -6.77 3.76 -2.13
N VAL A 104 -7.85 4.38 -2.61
CA VAL A 104 -7.97 4.75 -4.02
C VAL A 104 -6.88 5.76 -4.43
N ARG A 105 -6.62 6.74 -3.60
CA ARG A 105 -5.66 7.82 -3.89
C ARG A 105 -4.21 7.36 -3.91
N HIS A 106 -3.87 6.19 -3.36
CA HIS A 106 -2.48 5.70 -3.43
C HIS A 106 -1.97 5.52 -4.86
N MET A 107 -2.87 5.33 -5.83
CA MET A 107 -2.57 5.24 -7.26
C MET A 107 -2.62 6.58 -8.01
N TRP A 108 -2.87 7.68 -7.33
CA TRP A 108 -2.85 9.00 -7.97
C TRP A 108 -1.40 9.46 -8.22
N PRO A 109 -1.16 10.25 -9.26
CA PRO A 109 0.18 10.78 -9.56
C PRO A 109 0.76 11.62 -8.43
N GLU A 110 -0.12 12.35 -7.73
CA GLU A 110 0.22 13.22 -6.60
C GLU A 110 -0.98 13.34 -5.65
N VAL A 111 -0.70 13.36 -4.35
CA VAL A 111 -1.67 13.63 -3.29
C VAL A 111 -1.12 14.74 -2.40
N ASP A 112 -1.83 15.86 -2.30
CA ASP A 112 -1.46 17.00 -1.47
C ASP A 112 -1.60 16.64 0.02
N PRO A 113 -0.51 16.64 0.81
CA PRO A 113 -0.56 16.33 2.24
C PRO A 113 -1.42 17.30 3.05
N ALA A 114 -1.64 18.54 2.57
CA ALA A 114 -2.51 19.49 3.24
C ALA A 114 -4.01 19.14 3.09
N ALA A 115 -4.36 18.45 2.00
CA ALA A 115 -5.72 18.00 1.74
C ALA A 115 -5.99 16.58 2.21
N ASP A 116 -4.99 15.69 2.13
CA ASP A 116 -5.09 14.26 2.44
C ASP A 116 -3.75 13.69 2.91
N VAL A 117 -3.52 13.76 4.21
CA VAL A 117 -2.24 13.33 4.78
C VAL A 117 -2.02 11.82 4.67
N GLU A 118 -3.01 10.99 5.02
CA GLU A 118 -2.85 9.52 4.94
C GLU A 118 -2.78 9.04 3.49
N GLY A 119 -3.54 9.64 2.57
CA GLY A 119 -3.43 9.37 1.13
C GLY A 119 -2.06 9.72 0.58
N HIS A 120 -1.49 10.86 0.99
CA HIS A 120 -0.13 11.25 0.65
C HIS A 120 0.90 10.23 1.17
N LEU A 121 0.81 9.87 2.45
CA LEU A 121 1.73 8.94 3.09
C LEU A 121 1.67 7.55 2.44
N LEU A 122 0.49 7.03 2.16
CA LEU A 122 0.31 5.73 1.52
C LEU A 122 0.85 5.73 0.08
N SER A 123 0.50 6.73 -0.73
CA SER A 123 0.95 6.85 -2.12
C SER A 123 2.48 6.96 -2.20
N ARG A 124 3.08 7.82 -1.38
CA ARG A 124 4.53 7.98 -1.29
C ARG A 124 5.21 6.69 -0.88
N ALA A 125 4.74 6.05 0.19
CA ALA A 125 5.31 4.82 0.74
C ALA A 125 5.25 3.65 -0.26
N ALA A 126 4.14 3.48 -0.97
CA ALA A 126 4.02 2.48 -2.03
C ALA A 126 5.03 2.72 -3.15
N ALA A 127 5.24 3.99 -3.56
CA ALA A 127 6.23 4.33 -4.58
C ALA A 127 7.68 4.11 -4.11
N VAL A 128 7.99 4.41 -2.84
CA VAL A 128 9.29 4.05 -2.22
C VAL A 128 9.51 2.55 -2.33
N ASP A 129 8.55 1.75 -1.91
CA ASP A 129 8.72 0.31 -1.85
C ASP A 129 8.79 -0.32 -3.25
N ILE A 130 7.91 0.04 -4.18
CA ILE A 130 7.82 -0.62 -5.49
C ILE A 130 8.90 -0.16 -6.46
N VAL A 131 9.22 1.14 -6.51
CA VAL A 131 10.14 1.69 -7.52
C VAL A 131 11.34 2.44 -6.94
N GLY A 132 11.51 2.49 -5.63
CA GLY A 132 12.62 3.18 -4.97
C GLY A 132 12.55 4.71 -5.09
N ARG A 133 11.35 5.28 -5.32
CA ARG A 133 11.19 6.74 -5.39
C ARG A 133 11.53 7.38 -4.05
N ASP A 134 12.30 8.44 -4.07
CA ASP A 134 12.65 9.25 -2.88
C ASP A 134 13.23 8.42 -1.71
N LEU A 135 13.93 7.34 -2.04
CA LEU A 135 14.51 6.42 -1.06
C LEU A 135 15.55 7.11 -0.15
N ASP A 136 16.16 8.19 -0.62
CA ASP A 136 17.15 8.96 0.14
C ASP A 136 16.56 9.76 1.30
N ASP A 137 15.25 9.85 1.42
CA ASP A 137 14.59 10.37 2.62
C ASP A 137 14.77 9.45 3.84
N PHE A 138 15.16 8.20 3.62
CA PHE A 138 15.38 7.22 4.68
C PHE A 138 16.86 6.88 4.83
N THR A 139 17.35 6.83 6.07
CA THR A 139 18.74 6.48 6.33
C THR A 139 19.07 5.05 5.88
N PRO A 140 20.30 4.76 5.44
CA PRO A 140 20.69 3.39 5.08
C PRO A 140 20.46 2.37 6.20
N ALA A 141 20.65 2.77 7.47
CA ALA A 141 20.42 1.91 8.64
C ALA A 141 18.94 1.53 8.77
N PHE A 142 18.02 2.51 8.63
CA PHE A 142 16.59 2.26 8.70
C PHE A 142 16.13 1.37 7.54
N ARG A 143 16.61 1.63 6.31
CA ARG A 143 16.34 0.77 5.16
C ARG A 143 16.74 -0.68 5.40
N ALA A 144 17.93 -0.91 5.95
CA ALA A 144 18.44 -2.26 6.27
C ALA A 144 17.57 -2.94 7.33
N GLU A 145 17.19 -2.24 8.41
CA GLU A 145 16.33 -2.75 9.49
C GLU A 145 14.95 -3.18 8.94
N VAL A 146 14.33 -2.36 8.10
CA VAL A 146 13.02 -2.66 7.49
C VAL A 146 13.10 -3.89 6.57
N LEU A 147 14.16 -4.01 5.77
CA LEU A 147 14.34 -5.16 4.85
C LEU A 147 14.72 -6.45 5.58
N GLU A 148 15.42 -6.37 6.71
CA GLU A 148 15.70 -7.53 7.56
C GLU A 148 14.41 -8.06 8.19
N GLN A 149 13.56 -7.19 8.70
CA GLN A 149 12.29 -7.57 9.33
C GLN A 149 11.24 -8.04 8.32
N PHE A 150 11.16 -7.38 7.16
CA PHE A 150 10.20 -7.65 6.11
C PHE A 150 10.90 -7.81 4.76
N PRO A 151 11.42 -9.01 4.44
CA PRO A 151 12.15 -9.25 3.20
C PRO A 151 11.30 -9.00 1.94
N ARG A 152 11.96 -8.60 0.86
CA ARG A 152 11.32 -8.36 -0.44
C ARG A 152 11.19 -9.61 -1.32
N SER A 153 11.56 -10.77 -0.84
CA SER A 153 11.69 -12.04 -1.57
C SER A 153 10.53 -12.31 -2.55
N GLY A 154 10.82 -12.23 -3.85
CA GLY A 154 9.85 -12.53 -4.91
C GLY A 154 8.86 -11.41 -5.23
N LEU A 155 8.82 -10.30 -4.48
CA LEU A 155 7.84 -9.23 -4.66
C LEU A 155 7.81 -8.68 -6.09
N ALA A 156 8.95 -8.35 -6.66
CA ALA A 156 9.01 -7.71 -7.98
C ALA A 156 8.36 -8.56 -9.08
N ALA A 157 8.60 -9.86 -9.08
CA ALA A 157 8.02 -10.78 -10.06
C ALA A 157 6.52 -10.94 -9.86
N GLU A 158 6.07 -11.16 -8.63
CA GLU A 158 4.66 -11.33 -8.29
C GLU A 158 3.85 -10.06 -8.56
N PHE A 159 4.32 -8.92 -8.07
CA PHE A 159 3.65 -7.63 -8.25
C PHE A 159 3.50 -7.27 -9.73
N LEU A 160 4.58 -7.42 -10.52
CA LEU A 160 4.53 -7.14 -11.93
C LEU A 160 3.56 -8.08 -12.68
N ALA A 161 3.48 -9.35 -12.29
CA ALA A 161 2.52 -10.30 -12.86
C ALA A 161 1.08 -9.87 -12.56
N CYS A 162 0.77 -9.46 -11.32
CA CYS A 162 -0.54 -8.93 -10.93
C CYS A 162 -0.91 -7.69 -11.75
N PHE A 163 0.01 -6.72 -11.87
CA PHE A 163 -0.25 -5.48 -12.63
C PHE A 163 -0.47 -5.74 -14.13
N ARG A 164 0.28 -6.67 -14.73
CA ARG A 164 0.06 -7.08 -16.12
C ARG A 164 -1.30 -7.74 -16.30
N ALA A 165 -1.68 -8.64 -15.40
CA ALA A 165 -2.99 -9.28 -15.44
C ALA A 165 -4.16 -8.28 -15.29
N GLN A 166 -3.98 -7.23 -14.46
CA GLN A 166 -4.93 -6.12 -14.37
C GLN A 166 -4.98 -5.31 -15.67
N ALA A 167 -3.81 -4.96 -16.23
CA ALA A 167 -3.69 -4.18 -17.46
C ALA A 167 -4.34 -4.88 -18.66
N ASP A 168 -4.10 -6.18 -18.81
CA ASP A 168 -4.66 -6.99 -19.91
C ASP A 168 -6.20 -7.04 -19.87
N ARG A 169 -6.78 -7.03 -18.69
CA ARG A 169 -8.23 -7.11 -18.50
C ARG A 169 -8.92 -5.76 -18.39
N LYS A 170 -8.19 -4.74 -17.96
CA LYS A 170 -8.70 -3.40 -17.67
C LYS A 170 -7.77 -2.33 -18.28
N PRO A 171 -7.83 -2.11 -19.60
CA PRO A 171 -6.85 -1.27 -20.32
C PRO A 171 -6.88 0.21 -19.91
N ASP A 172 -7.97 0.69 -19.32
CA ASP A 172 -8.09 2.08 -18.85
C ASP A 172 -7.74 2.25 -17.36
N SER A 173 -7.32 1.18 -16.68
CA SER A 173 -7.00 1.20 -15.24
C SER A 173 -5.69 1.91 -14.93
N SER A 174 -5.50 2.23 -13.66
CA SER A 174 -4.23 2.72 -13.09
C SER A 174 -3.08 1.73 -13.31
N ALA A 175 -3.36 0.42 -13.14
CA ALA A 175 -2.39 -0.65 -13.39
C ALA A 175 -1.95 -0.66 -14.86
N ALA A 176 -2.87 -0.52 -15.82
CA ALA A 176 -2.53 -0.43 -17.24
C ALA A 176 -1.65 0.79 -17.54
N ARG A 177 -1.99 1.95 -17.00
CA ARG A 177 -1.16 3.16 -17.14
C ARG A 177 0.25 2.95 -16.55
N ALA A 178 0.36 2.31 -15.38
CA ALA A 178 1.64 2.02 -14.75
C ALA A 178 2.50 1.08 -15.61
N VAL A 179 1.92 -0.01 -16.12
CA VAL A 179 2.61 -0.97 -17.00
C VAL A 179 3.08 -0.28 -18.28
N HIS A 180 2.22 0.47 -18.97
CA HIS A 180 2.55 1.16 -20.20
C HIS A 180 3.58 2.28 -20.01
N SER A 181 3.66 2.87 -18.83
CA SER A 181 4.67 3.88 -18.50
C SER A 181 6.01 3.30 -18.04
N GLY A 182 6.28 2.00 -18.24
CA GLY A 182 7.57 1.37 -17.93
C GLY A 182 7.74 0.95 -16.48
N LEU A 183 6.69 0.47 -15.82
CA LEU A 183 6.76 -0.05 -14.43
C LEU A 183 7.85 -1.11 -14.28
N ALA A 184 7.96 -2.05 -15.23
CA ALA A 184 8.93 -3.14 -15.16
C ALA A 184 10.38 -2.63 -15.06
N ASP A 185 10.75 -1.62 -15.85
CA ASP A 185 12.10 -1.07 -15.86
C ASP A 185 12.39 -0.30 -14.56
N ARG A 186 11.40 0.45 -14.05
CA ARG A 186 11.53 1.15 -12.77
C ARG A 186 11.68 0.17 -11.59
N MET A 187 10.91 -0.91 -11.58
CA MET A 187 11.05 -1.96 -10.57
C MET A 187 12.42 -2.65 -10.63
N ALA A 188 12.89 -2.98 -11.84
CA ALA A 188 14.22 -3.59 -12.03
C ALA A 188 15.37 -2.67 -11.60
N ALA A 189 15.16 -1.35 -11.62
CA ALA A 189 16.12 -0.36 -11.16
C ALA A 189 16.06 -0.09 -9.64
N ASN A 190 15.10 -0.68 -8.91
CA ASN A 190 14.88 -0.40 -7.49
C ASN A 190 16.13 -0.76 -6.65
N PRO A 191 16.71 0.22 -5.93
CA PRO A 191 17.89 -0.04 -5.08
C PRO A 191 17.63 -1.00 -3.92
N LEU A 192 16.37 -1.17 -3.50
CA LEU A 192 15.99 -2.09 -2.41
C LEU A 192 16.10 -3.59 -2.80
N ASP A 193 16.27 -3.90 -4.08
CA ASP A 193 16.43 -5.27 -4.59
C ASP A 193 17.90 -5.65 -4.87
N ARG A 194 18.87 -4.82 -4.45
CA ARG A 194 20.30 -4.98 -4.69
C ARG A 194 21.08 -5.37 -3.46
#